data_e0dc614770dd7271dc79e6538fb13107
#
_entry.id   e0dc614770dd7271dc79e6538fb13107
#
_cell.length_a   1.000
_cell.length_b   1.000
_cell.length_c   1.000
_cell.angle_alpha   90.00
_cell.angle_beta   90.00
_cell.angle_gamma   90.00
#
_symmetry.space_group_name_H-M   'P 1'
#
loop_
_entity.id
_entity.type
_entity.pdbx_description
1 polymer ?
#
loop_
_entity_poly.entity_id
_entity_poly.type
_entity_poly.pdbx_seq_one_letter_code
_entity_poly.pdbx_strand_id
1 'polypeptide(L)'
;MAETGASPHPPSPPARSPLFRAEQFIWLTARVLEQRRFAHHFLNGGADPVETALAAYRTEDEGYGHGLDPDLRGPVSQPLHTAHALRVLDSIGRCGGQRVERVCRYLTAVSTPDGALPAIRPGRRGYPAAPFVPVVDTPSPASNPLGRGHPHGELLATVPVVGLLHRNEVWHAWLFRATDFCW
;
A
#
# COMPACT_ATOMS: atom_id res chain seq x y z
N MET A 1 24.35 68.85 -0.15
CA MET A 1 24.68 67.42 -0.31
C MET A 1 23.91 66.68 0.79
N ALA A 2 22.85 65.99 0.45
CA ALA A 2 22.03 65.24 1.38
C ALA A 2 22.35 63.73 1.17
N GLU A 3 22.98 63.09 2.16
CA GLU A 3 23.19 61.66 2.18
C GLU A 3 21.86 60.95 2.45
N THR A 4 21.39 60.23 1.48
CA THR A 4 20.21 59.36 1.61
C THR A 4 20.59 58.12 2.40
N GLY A 5 20.30 58.08 3.70
CA GLY A 5 20.48 56.94 4.56
C GLY A 5 19.61 55.78 4.09
N ALA A 6 20.19 54.75 3.50
CA ALA A 6 19.52 53.52 3.20
C ALA A 6 19.15 52.82 4.54
N SER A 7 17.89 52.65 4.83
CA SER A 7 17.39 51.85 5.97
C SER A 7 17.90 50.42 5.84
N PRO A 8 18.48 49.82 6.89
CA PRO A 8 18.91 48.40 6.87
C PRO A 8 17.68 47.53 6.71
N HIS A 9 17.68 46.70 5.65
CA HIS A 9 16.67 45.69 5.41
C HIS A 9 16.69 44.69 6.58
N PRO A 10 15.57 44.30 7.17
CA PRO A 10 15.57 43.32 8.24
C PRO A 10 16.16 41.99 7.74
N PRO A 11 16.96 41.28 8.56
CA PRO A 11 17.58 40.03 8.17
C PRO A 11 16.47 39.05 7.78
N SER A 12 16.63 38.40 6.61
CA SER A 12 15.72 37.34 6.16
C SER A 12 15.65 36.24 7.22
N PRO A 13 14.45 35.72 7.54
CA PRO A 13 14.33 34.65 8.51
C PRO A 13 15.16 33.44 8.09
N PRO A 14 15.81 32.74 9.04
CA PRO A 14 16.65 31.59 8.73
C PRO A 14 15.88 30.58 7.90
N ALA A 15 16.49 30.10 6.81
CA ALA A 15 15.89 29.13 5.92
C ALA A 15 15.52 27.88 6.73
N ARG A 16 14.22 27.56 6.82
CA ARG A 16 13.72 26.39 7.56
C ARG A 16 14.31 25.12 6.93
N SER A 17 14.72 24.16 7.76
CA SER A 17 15.31 22.92 7.30
C SER A 17 14.38 22.16 6.32
N PRO A 18 14.91 21.37 5.38
CA PRO A 18 14.09 20.54 4.49
C PRO A 18 13.12 19.63 5.26
N LEU A 19 13.55 19.04 6.37
CA LEU A 19 12.73 18.21 7.23
C LEU A 19 11.53 18.98 7.79
N PHE A 20 11.75 20.20 8.30
CA PHE A 20 10.68 21.04 8.83
C PHE A 20 9.61 21.38 7.75
N ARG A 21 10.06 21.67 6.52
CA ARG A 21 9.13 21.92 5.40
C ARG A 21 8.34 20.68 5.00
N ALA A 22 9.01 19.52 4.98
CA ALA A 22 8.37 18.23 4.71
C ALA A 22 7.34 17.89 5.79
N GLU A 23 7.69 18.09 7.06
CA GLU A 23 6.78 17.90 8.20
C GLU A 23 5.52 18.75 8.05
N GLN A 24 5.66 20.06 7.83
CA GLN A 24 4.52 20.95 7.64
C GLN A 24 3.64 20.49 6.46
N PHE A 25 4.24 20.17 5.33
CA PHE A 25 3.51 19.70 4.16
C PHE A 25 2.71 18.44 4.46
N ILE A 26 3.32 17.44 5.08
CA ILE A 26 2.68 16.17 5.42
C ILE A 26 1.53 16.38 6.41
N TRP A 27 1.73 17.17 7.47
CA TRP A 27 0.68 17.43 8.43
C TRP A 27 -0.52 18.19 7.84
N LEU A 28 -0.31 19.02 6.84
CA LEU A 28 -1.38 19.82 6.22
C LEU A 28 -2.10 19.10 5.08
N THR A 29 -1.46 18.14 4.40
CA THR A 29 -1.97 17.60 3.13
C THR A 29 -2.12 16.08 3.09
N ALA A 30 -1.36 15.33 3.90
CA ALA A 30 -1.35 13.89 3.83
C ALA A 30 -2.46 13.25 4.69
N ARG A 31 -2.84 12.01 4.35
CA ARG A 31 -3.75 11.20 5.15
C ARG A 31 -3.11 10.85 6.49
N VAL A 32 -3.93 10.48 7.47
CA VAL A 32 -3.45 10.12 8.82
C VAL A 32 -2.39 9.01 8.77
N LEU A 33 -2.54 8.02 7.91
CA LEU A 33 -1.56 6.94 7.77
C LEU A 33 -0.16 7.48 7.43
N GLU A 34 -0.05 8.35 6.43
CA GLU A 34 1.21 8.94 6.01
C GLU A 34 1.81 9.87 7.08
N GLN A 35 0.95 10.62 7.80
CA GLN A 35 1.39 11.44 8.94
C GLN A 35 2.01 10.56 10.04
N ARG A 36 1.37 9.43 10.40
CA ARG A 36 1.89 8.50 11.41
C ARG A 36 3.16 7.78 10.95
N ARG A 37 3.24 7.40 9.68
CA ARG A 37 4.47 6.86 9.09
C ARG A 37 5.62 7.86 9.12
N PHE A 38 5.37 9.12 8.75
CA PHE A 38 6.37 10.18 8.84
C PHE A 38 6.84 10.37 10.29
N ALA A 39 5.92 10.45 11.25
CA ALA A 39 6.28 10.55 12.65
C ALA A 39 7.12 9.37 13.13
N HIS A 40 6.79 8.13 12.71
CA HIS A 40 7.57 6.93 13.05
C HIS A 40 9.00 6.98 12.53
N HIS A 41 9.17 7.34 11.25
CA HIS A 41 10.49 7.28 10.60
C HIS A 41 11.40 8.48 10.90
N PHE A 42 10.83 9.65 11.21
CA PHE A 42 11.59 10.90 11.28
C PHE A 42 11.45 11.66 12.61
N LEU A 43 10.46 11.34 13.43
CA LEU A 43 10.15 12.08 14.67
C LEU A 43 10.09 11.16 15.91
N ASN A 44 10.71 9.97 15.84
CA ASN A 44 10.70 8.96 16.92
C ASN A 44 9.29 8.54 17.37
N GLY A 45 8.29 8.61 16.50
CA GLY A 45 6.95 8.10 16.76
C GLY A 45 6.92 6.58 16.86
N GLY A 46 5.99 6.04 17.67
CA GLY A 46 5.81 4.60 17.83
C GLY A 46 5.22 3.93 16.58
N ALA A 47 5.33 2.58 16.51
CA ALA A 47 4.70 1.78 15.46
C ALA A 47 3.18 1.65 15.66
N ASP A 48 2.67 1.62 16.88
CA ASP A 48 1.26 1.41 17.18
C ASP A 48 0.31 2.44 16.56
N PRO A 49 0.63 3.76 16.52
CA PRO A 49 -0.18 4.74 15.79
C PRO A 49 -0.25 4.47 14.27
N VAL A 50 0.82 3.93 13.67
CA VAL A 50 0.83 3.54 12.25
C VAL A 50 -0.09 2.35 12.03
N GLU A 51 0.01 1.32 12.88
CA GLU A 51 -0.87 0.16 12.82
C GLU A 51 -2.34 0.52 12.99
N THR A 52 -2.65 1.42 13.94
CA THR A 52 -4.02 1.89 14.18
C THR A 52 -4.56 2.62 12.95
N ALA A 53 -3.76 3.50 12.34
CA ALA A 53 -4.17 4.19 11.12
C ALA A 53 -4.34 3.24 9.93
N LEU A 54 -3.48 2.22 9.81
CA LEU A 54 -3.58 1.20 8.77
C LEU A 54 -4.82 0.31 8.95
N ALA A 55 -5.24 0.04 10.19
CA ALA A 55 -6.41 -0.78 10.47
C ALA A 55 -7.72 -0.21 9.90
N ALA A 56 -7.79 1.11 9.67
CA ALA A 56 -8.94 1.75 9.02
C ALA A 56 -9.16 1.30 7.56
N TYR A 57 -8.16 0.71 6.94
CA TYR A 57 -8.21 0.21 5.57
C TYR A 57 -8.45 -1.30 5.49
N ARG A 58 -8.55 -1.99 6.63
CA ARG A 58 -8.81 -3.43 6.67
C ARG A 58 -10.29 -3.71 6.37
N THR A 59 -10.53 -4.76 5.61
CA THR A 59 -11.85 -5.25 5.26
C THR A 59 -12.23 -6.49 6.08
N GLU A 60 -13.50 -6.88 6.04
CA GLU A 60 -14.01 -8.03 6.80
C GLU A 60 -13.38 -9.37 6.38
N ASP A 61 -12.93 -9.47 5.13
CA ASP A 61 -12.24 -10.65 4.60
C ASP A 61 -10.74 -10.71 4.97
N GLU A 62 -10.28 -9.86 5.88
CA GLU A 62 -8.92 -9.73 6.35
C GLU A 62 -7.91 -9.19 5.31
N GLY A 63 -8.39 -8.80 4.14
CA GLY A 63 -7.63 -8.04 3.16
C GLY A 63 -7.63 -6.54 3.48
N TYR A 64 -7.17 -5.75 2.53
CA TYR A 64 -7.16 -4.29 2.61
C TYR A 64 -7.83 -3.68 1.38
N GLY A 65 -8.62 -2.62 1.62
CA GLY A 65 -9.38 -1.89 0.62
C GLY A 65 -9.44 -0.40 0.94
N HIS A 66 -10.63 0.19 0.75
CA HIS A 66 -10.95 1.58 1.12
C HIS A 66 -9.99 2.63 0.52
N GLY A 67 -9.40 2.34 -0.65
CA GLY A 67 -8.46 3.25 -1.30
C GLY A 67 -7.14 3.41 -0.54
N LEU A 68 -6.64 2.37 0.12
CA LEU A 68 -5.31 2.39 0.75
C LEU A 68 -4.24 2.75 -0.28
N ASP A 69 -4.29 2.16 -1.48
CA ASP A 69 -3.52 2.63 -2.61
C ASP A 69 -4.35 3.70 -3.35
N PRO A 70 -3.78 4.90 -3.61
CA PRO A 70 -4.54 6.01 -4.21
C PRO A 70 -4.97 5.73 -5.66
N ASP A 71 -4.29 4.82 -6.35
CA ASP A 71 -4.52 4.50 -7.75
C ASP A 71 -5.79 3.66 -7.96
N LEU A 72 -6.27 3.01 -6.91
CA LEU A 72 -7.46 2.15 -6.95
C LEU A 72 -8.35 2.42 -5.75
N ARG A 73 -9.48 3.09 -5.97
CA ARG A 73 -10.44 3.42 -4.91
C ARG A 73 -11.59 2.43 -4.85
N GLY A 74 -12.22 2.33 -3.70
CA GLY A 74 -13.37 1.47 -3.44
C GLY A 74 -13.24 0.71 -2.12
N PRO A 75 -14.36 0.18 -1.60
CA PRO A 75 -14.38 -0.49 -0.29
C PRO A 75 -13.83 -1.92 -0.35
N VAL A 76 -13.80 -2.52 -1.54
CA VAL A 76 -13.45 -3.93 -1.71
C VAL A 76 -11.95 -4.14 -1.52
N SER A 77 -11.60 -5.22 -0.83
CA SER A 77 -10.22 -5.66 -0.68
C SER A 77 -9.58 -5.99 -2.02
N GLN A 78 -8.33 -5.58 -2.17
CA GLN A 78 -7.55 -5.82 -3.39
C GLN A 78 -6.16 -6.37 -3.05
N PRO A 79 -5.58 -7.27 -3.86
CA PRO A 79 -4.19 -7.70 -3.69
C PRO A 79 -3.20 -6.54 -3.66
N LEU A 80 -3.39 -5.52 -4.51
CA LEU A 80 -2.58 -4.30 -4.53
C LEU A 80 -2.60 -3.55 -3.19
N HIS A 81 -3.79 -3.34 -2.61
CA HIS A 81 -3.92 -2.69 -1.30
C HIS A 81 -3.29 -3.55 -0.19
N THR A 82 -3.45 -4.86 -0.26
CA THR A 82 -2.88 -5.80 0.71
C THR A 82 -1.35 -5.82 0.63
N ALA A 83 -0.78 -5.80 -0.58
CA ALA A 83 0.65 -5.64 -0.78
C ALA A 83 1.17 -4.31 -0.22
N HIS A 84 0.40 -3.22 -0.38
CA HIS A 84 0.73 -1.92 0.22
C HIS A 84 0.72 -2.01 1.75
N ALA A 85 -0.31 -2.61 2.34
CA ALA A 85 -0.40 -2.80 3.79
C ALA A 85 0.79 -3.61 4.34
N LEU A 86 1.17 -4.70 3.67
CA LEU A 86 2.34 -5.50 4.07
C LEU A 86 3.64 -4.67 4.00
N ARG A 87 3.82 -3.83 2.98
CA ARG A 87 4.97 -2.90 2.91
C ARG A 87 4.98 -1.89 4.07
N VAL A 88 3.80 -1.38 4.47
CA VAL A 88 3.70 -0.50 5.64
C VAL A 88 4.10 -1.24 6.90
N LEU A 89 3.56 -2.44 7.13
CA LEU A 89 3.89 -3.27 8.30
C LEU A 89 5.38 -3.64 8.35
N ASP A 90 5.96 -3.99 7.22
CA ASP A 90 7.40 -4.26 7.09
C ASP A 90 8.24 -3.04 7.47
N SER A 91 7.88 -1.86 6.95
CA SER A 91 8.61 -0.61 7.20
C SER A 91 8.64 -0.18 8.68
N ILE A 92 7.74 -0.70 9.51
CA ILE A 92 7.65 -0.43 10.94
C ILE A 92 8.03 -1.65 11.81
N GLY A 93 8.59 -2.71 11.19
CA GLY A 93 9.00 -3.93 11.90
C GLY A 93 7.85 -4.76 12.47
N ARG A 94 6.66 -4.70 11.87
CA ARG A 94 5.42 -5.38 12.34
C ARG A 94 4.85 -6.37 11.31
N CYS A 95 5.63 -6.80 10.31
CA CYS A 95 5.20 -7.72 9.27
C CYS A 95 5.30 -9.18 9.73
N GLY A 96 4.57 -9.55 10.78
CA GLY A 96 4.55 -10.90 11.34
C GLY A 96 3.37 -11.15 12.28
N GLY A 97 3.38 -12.33 12.92
CA GLY A 97 2.39 -12.74 13.91
C GLY A 97 0.98 -12.92 13.37
N GLN A 98 0.01 -13.01 14.27
CA GLN A 98 -1.39 -13.36 13.97
C GLN A 98 -2.05 -12.45 12.91
N ARG A 99 -1.65 -11.18 12.84
CA ARG A 99 -2.19 -10.23 11.85
C ARG A 99 -1.79 -10.64 10.43
N VAL A 100 -0.52 -10.92 10.21
CA VAL A 100 -0.02 -11.33 8.90
C VAL A 100 -0.51 -12.73 8.52
N GLU A 101 -0.69 -13.61 9.48
CA GLU A 101 -1.34 -14.90 9.25
C GLU A 101 -2.78 -14.73 8.71
N ARG A 102 -3.56 -13.78 9.27
CA ARG A 102 -4.89 -13.46 8.73
C ARG A 102 -4.82 -12.90 7.30
N VAL A 103 -3.86 -12.04 7.01
CA VAL A 103 -3.60 -11.56 5.65
C VAL A 103 -3.26 -12.73 4.71
N CYS A 104 -2.44 -13.68 5.15
CA CYS A 104 -2.12 -14.87 4.35
C CYS A 104 -3.36 -15.74 4.06
N ARG A 105 -4.33 -15.80 4.97
CA ARG A 105 -5.63 -16.47 4.69
C ARG A 105 -6.42 -15.74 3.60
N TYR A 106 -6.47 -14.41 3.65
CA TYR A 106 -7.04 -13.61 2.56
C TYR A 106 -6.33 -13.88 1.23
N LEU A 107 -4.99 -13.84 1.21
CA LEU A 107 -4.20 -14.11 -0.01
C LEU A 107 -4.49 -15.52 -0.56
N THR A 108 -4.65 -16.51 0.32
CA THR A 108 -5.06 -17.86 -0.07
C THR A 108 -6.42 -17.89 -0.77
N ALA A 109 -7.39 -17.15 -0.23
CA ALA A 109 -8.75 -17.13 -0.75
C ALA A 109 -8.88 -16.42 -2.12
N VAL A 110 -7.97 -15.48 -2.42
CA VAL A 110 -8.02 -14.69 -3.66
C VAL A 110 -7.03 -15.16 -4.73
N SER A 111 -6.11 -16.05 -4.38
CA SER A 111 -5.11 -16.58 -5.30
C SER A 111 -5.69 -17.62 -6.25
N THR A 112 -5.02 -17.80 -7.38
CA THR A 112 -5.23 -18.92 -8.29
C THR A 112 -4.79 -20.26 -7.65
N PRO A 113 -5.17 -21.42 -8.20
CA PRO A 113 -4.79 -22.72 -7.64
C PRO A 113 -3.27 -22.94 -7.50
N ASP A 114 -2.48 -22.31 -8.36
CA ASP A 114 -1.01 -22.32 -8.33
C ASP A 114 -0.41 -21.30 -7.33
N GLY A 115 -1.25 -20.56 -6.63
CA GLY A 115 -0.84 -19.61 -5.60
C GLY A 115 -0.59 -18.19 -6.08
N ALA A 116 -0.74 -17.90 -7.36
CA ALA A 116 -0.54 -16.57 -7.91
C ALA A 116 -1.65 -15.60 -7.51
N LEU A 117 -1.32 -14.33 -7.36
CA LEU A 117 -2.28 -13.27 -7.08
C LEU A 117 -2.73 -12.59 -8.38
N PRO A 118 -4.03 -12.32 -8.54
CA PRO A 118 -4.50 -11.44 -9.60
C PRO A 118 -4.09 -9.99 -9.29
N ALA A 119 -3.77 -9.19 -10.31
CA ALA A 119 -3.45 -7.78 -10.10
C ALA A 119 -4.63 -7.02 -9.48
N ILE A 120 -5.83 -7.28 -9.97
CA ILE A 120 -7.06 -6.62 -9.54
C ILE A 120 -8.19 -7.65 -9.49
N ARG A 121 -8.98 -7.56 -8.41
CA ARG A 121 -10.22 -8.33 -8.25
C ARG A 121 -11.42 -7.54 -8.80
N PRO A 122 -12.46 -8.24 -9.30
CA PRO A 122 -13.76 -7.63 -9.61
C PRO A 122 -14.35 -6.88 -8.40
N GLY A 123 -15.32 -5.99 -8.64
CA GLY A 123 -16.04 -5.29 -7.56
C GLY A 123 -15.65 -3.82 -7.40
N ARG A 124 -14.87 -3.26 -8.32
CA ARG A 124 -14.52 -1.83 -8.32
C ARG A 124 -15.43 -0.94 -9.19
N ARG A 125 -16.46 -1.51 -9.80
CA ARG A 125 -17.34 -0.77 -10.72
C ARG A 125 -17.92 0.48 -10.04
N GLY A 126 -17.83 1.63 -10.71
CA GLY A 126 -18.32 2.91 -10.21
C GLY A 126 -17.36 3.64 -9.25
N TYR A 127 -16.20 3.08 -8.92
CA TYR A 127 -15.19 3.76 -8.10
C TYR A 127 -14.05 4.33 -8.95
N PRO A 128 -13.52 5.50 -8.59
CA PRO A 128 -12.38 6.10 -9.30
C PRO A 128 -11.13 5.22 -9.26
N ALA A 129 -10.43 5.18 -10.37
CA ALA A 129 -9.12 4.55 -10.49
C ALA A 129 -8.22 5.38 -11.40
N ALA A 130 -6.90 5.21 -11.26
CA ALA A 130 -5.96 5.82 -12.18
C ALA A 130 -6.17 5.28 -13.60
N PRO A 131 -5.94 6.09 -14.66
CA PRO A 131 -6.23 5.71 -16.04
C PRO A 131 -5.49 4.45 -16.53
N PHE A 132 -4.33 4.17 -15.96
CA PHE A 132 -3.51 3.00 -16.30
C PHE A 132 -3.92 1.72 -15.57
N VAL A 133 -4.84 1.81 -14.59
CA VAL A 133 -5.34 0.63 -13.88
C VAL A 133 -6.45 -0.02 -14.70
N PRO A 134 -6.28 -1.26 -15.20
CA PRO A 134 -7.26 -1.90 -16.05
C PRO A 134 -8.59 -2.11 -15.31
N VAL A 135 -9.70 -1.90 -16.01
CA VAL A 135 -11.04 -2.21 -15.52
C VAL A 135 -11.36 -3.66 -15.89
N VAL A 136 -11.23 -4.55 -14.91
CA VAL A 136 -11.66 -5.95 -15.06
C VAL A 136 -13.04 -6.07 -14.45
N ASP A 137 -14.10 -5.82 -15.25
CA ASP A 137 -15.48 -5.87 -14.76
C ASP A 137 -16.07 -7.28 -14.74
N THR A 138 -15.61 -8.13 -15.63
CA THR A 138 -15.91 -9.56 -15.71
C THR A 138 -14.82 -10.26 -16.50
N PRO A 139 -14.55 -11.54 -16.28
CA PRO A 139 -13.72 -12.31 -17.21
C PRO A 139 -14.44 -12.34 -18.57
N SER A 140 -14.06 -11.42 -19.47
CA SER A 140 -14.56 -11.44 -20.84
C SER A 140 -14.02 -12.71 -21.51
N PRO A 141 -14.88 -13.51 -22.16
CA PRO A 141 -14.41 -14.65 -22.98
C PRO A 141 -13.38 -14.24 -24.05
N ALA A 142 -13.43 -12.98 -24.50
CA ALA A 142 -12.53 -12.42 -25.51
C ALA A 142 -11.12 -12.09 -24.97
N SER A 143 -10.95 -11.90 -23.66
CA SER A 143 -9.64 -11.64 -23.04
C SER A 143 -8.90 -12.92 -22.61
N ASN A 144 -9.55 -14.08 -22.75
CA ASN A 144 -8.97 -15.37 -22.43
C ASN A 144 -9.15 -16.37 -23.57
N PRO A 145 -8.23 -16.42 -24.56
CA PRO A 145 -8.32 -17.33 -25.70
C PRO A 145 -8.29 -18.83 -25.28
N LEU A 146 -7.98 -19.13 -24.02
CA LEU A 146 -7.96 -20.50 -23.48
C LEU A 146 -9.23 -20.85 -22.67
N GLY A 147 -10.26 -19.97 -22.62
CA GLY A 147 -11.60 -20.30 -22.14
C GLY A 147 -11.73 -20.62 -20.65
N ARG A 148 -10.75 -20.31 -19.82
CA ARG A 148 -10.82 -20.52 -18.38
C ARG A 148 -11.13 -19.21 -17.66
N GLY A 149 -12.36 -19.07 -17.16
CA GLY A 149 -12.88 -17.88 -16.47
C GLY A 149 -12.28 -17.63 -15.07
N HIS A 150 -11.01 -17.97 -14.85
CA HIS A 150 -10.31 -17.66 -13.61
C HIS A 150 -9.48 -16.37 -13.78
N PRO A 151 -9.41 -15.52 -12.74
CA PRO A 151 -8.46 -14.41 -12.77
C PRO A 151 -7.07 -14.97 -13.02
N HIS A 152 -6.34 -14.40 -13.98
CA HIS A 152 -4.96 -14.79 -14.22
C HIS A 152 -4.09 -14.32 -13.05
N GLY A 153 -3.25 -15.22 -12.55
CA GLY A 153 -2.19 -14.87 -11.64
C GLY A 153 -1.12 -14.03 -12.36
N GLU A 154 -0.64 -12.99 -11.70
CA GLU A 154 0.35 -12.09 -12.27
C GLU A 154 1.62 -12.06 -11.42
N LEU A 155 2.78 -12.22 -12.07
CA LEU A 155 4.09 -12.13 -11.40
C LEU A 155 4.27 -10.78 -10.68
N LEU A 156 3.88 -9.67 -11.31
CA LEU A 156 4.02 -8.33 -10.73
C LEU A 156 3.17 -8.13 -9.48
N ALA A 157 2.06 -8.84 -9.34
CA ALA A 157 1.24 -8.82 -8.13
C ALA A 157 1.78 -9.79 -7.05
N THR A 158 2.34 -10.91 -7.46
CA THR A 158 2.73 -12.03 -6.57
C THR A 158 4.12 -11.85 -5.97
N VAL A 159 5.13 -11.59 -6.80
CA VAL A 159 6.54 -11.53 -6.39
C VAL A 159 6.81 -10.55 -5.25
N PRO A 160 6.29 -9.30 -5.25
CA PRO A 160 6.55 -8.37 -4.16
C PRO A 160 6.00 -8.85 -2.81
N VAL A 161 4.85 -9.54 -2.81
CA VAL A 161 4.23 -10.09 -1.60
C VAL A 161 5.04 -11.27 -1.08
N VAL A 162 5.40 -12.20 -1.97
CA VAL A 162 6.24 -13.37 -1.65
C VAL A 162 7.57 -12.92 -1.05
N GLY A 163 8.27 -11.98 -1.70
CA GLY A 163 9.55 -11.46 -1.20
C GLY A 163 9.44 -10.79 0.18
N LEU A 164 8.36 -10.02 0.42
CA LEU A 164 8.11 -9.40 1.73
C LEU A 164 7.89 -10.44 2.83
N LEU A 165 7.09 -11.46 2.57
CA LEU A 165 6.77 -12.48 3.56
C LEU A 165 7.99 -13.35 3.88
N HIS A 166 8.78 -13.73 2.88
CA HIS A 166 10.05 -14.46 3.11
C HIS A 166 11.05 -13.61 3.92
N ARG A 167 11.21 -12.34 3.59
CA ARG A 167 12.11 -11.44 4.33
C ARG A 167 11.74 -11.31 5.81
N ASN A 168 10.46 -11.42 6.14
CA ASN A 168 9.95 -11.33 7.50
C ASN A 168 9.74 -12.72 8.15
N GLU A 169 10.31 -13.77 7.57
CA GLU A 169 10.27 -15.14 8.10
C GLU A 169 8.84 -15.66 8.37
N VAL A 170 7.89 -15.25 7.54
CA VAL A 170 6.49 -15.68 7.65
C VAL A 170 6.36 -17.10 7.08
N TRP A 171 5.75 -17.99 7.86
CA TRP A 171 5.48 -19.37 7.46
C TRP A 171 3.98 -19.56 7.23
N HIS A 172 3.58 -19.86 5.98
CA HIS A 172 2.19 -20.13 5.63
C HIS A 172 2.09 -21.01 4.40
N ALA A 173 1.13 -21.92 4.37
CA ALA A 173 0.97 -22.90 3.27
C ALA A 173 0.79 -22.24 1.89
N TRP A 174 0.12 -21.10 1.81
CA TRP A 174 -0.02 -20.34 0.58
C TRP A 174 1.35 -19.89 0.02
N LEU A 175 2.26 -19.46 0.90
CA LEU A 175 3.56 -18.92 0.49
C LEU A 175 4.41 -19.93 -0.28
N PHE A 176 4.33 -21.21 0.06
CA PHE A 176 5.05 -22.27 -0.69
C PHE A 176 4.58 -22.32 -2.15
N ARG A 177 3.25 -22.38 -2.38
CA ARG A 177 2.70 -22.41 -3.74
C ARG A 177 2.99 -21.13 -4.52
N ALA A 178 2.85 -19.98 -3.87
CA ALA A 178 3.15 -18.70 -4.49
C ALA A 178 4.65 -18.54 -4.82
N THR A 179 5.52 -19.13 -4.04
CA THR A 179 6.97 -19.20 -4.33
C THR A 179 7.22 -20.06 -5.56
N ASP A 180 6.62 -21.25 -5.64
CA ASP A 180 6.75 -22.15 -6.81
C ASP A 180 6.24 -21.46 -8.10
N PHE A 181 5.16 -20.65 -8.01
CA PHE A 181 4.68 -19.86 -9.14
C PHE A 181 5.70 -18.79 -9.60
N CYS A 182 6.52 -18.28 -8.69
CA CYS A 182 7.50 -17.22 -9.00
C CYS A 182 8.76 -17.73 -9.70
N TRP A 183 8.99 -19.06 -9.71
CA TRP A 183 10.18 -19.71 -10.31
C TRP A 183 9.84 -20.42 -11.62
#